data_437ea718924053c442f870bdb82df887
#
_entry.id   437ea718924053c442f870bdb82df887
#
_cell.length_a   1.000
_cell.length_b   1.000
_cell.length_c   1.000
_cell.angle_alpha   90.00
_cell.angle_beta   90.00
_cell.angle_gamma   90.00
#
_symmetry.space_group_name_H-M   'P 1'
#
loop_
_entity.id
_entity.type
_entity.pdbx_description
1 polymer ?
#
loop_
_entity_poly.entity_id
_entity_poly.type
_entity_poly.pdbx_seq_one_letter_code
_entity_poly.pdbx_strand_id
1 'polypeptide(L)'
;MNLVKTKVSLYLLILLSSYSQACQENWDLKCTLDTGEVMTLSHKKDTVYIYFESQDKSSDKGRTVIKLDTNSGEAQQSITVNDVTDSRVFVLRGTGEDIEGAIAIAYEEYKGQPDAHISVMNPMGKEIESHACLTDTINTKSNLLHKGIEHVPFIH
;
A
#
# COMPACT_ATOMS: atom_id res chain seq x y z
N MET A 1 -62.65 39.91 22.96
CA MET A 1 -61.42 39.48 23.60
C MET A 1 -60.88 38.29 22.80
N ASN A 2 -60.01 38.54 21.83
CA ASN A 2 -59.53 37.53 20.88
C ASN A 2 -58.22 36.99 21.37
N LEU A 3 -58.22 35.72 21.76
CA LEU A 3 -57.01 34.99 22.06
C LEU A 3 -56.30 34.58 20.75
N VAL A 4 -55.22 35.24 20.47
CA VAL A 4 -54.31 34.84 19.37
C VAL A 4 -53.51 33.62 19.86
N LYS A 5 -53.82 32.43 19.32
CA LYS A 5 -53.03 31.23 19.52
C LYS A 5 -51.80 31.26 18.61
N THR A 6 -50.68 31.62 19.16
CA THR A 6 -49.38 31.54 18.49
C THR A 6 -48.96 30.08 18.39
N LYS A 7 -49.01 29.51 17.17
CA LYS A 7 -48.44 28.20 16.88
C LYS A 7 -46.93 28.36 16.77
N VAL A 8 -46.20 27.89 17.77
CA VAL A 8 -44.76 27.72 17.69
C VAL A 8 -44.48 26.48 16.85
N SER A 9 -44.11 26.68 15.58
CA SER A 9 -43.64 25.62 14.69
C SER A 9 -42.22 25.34 15.02
N LEU A 10 -41.97 24.19 15.72
CA LEU A 10 -40.66 23.69 16.04
C LEU A 10 -40.08 23.03 14.77
N TYR A 11 -39.33 23.80 13.98
CA TYR A 11 -38.52 23.21 12.90
C TYR A 11 -37.36 22.48 13.51
N LEU A 12 -37.51 21.12 13.60
CA LEU A 12 -36.44 20.19 13.92
C LEU A 12 -35.52 20.16 12.70
N LEU A 13 -34.47 20.99 12.70
CA LEU A 13 -33.36 20.92 11.76
C LEU A 13 -32.59 19.63 12.04
N ILE A 14 -32.94 18.56 11.31
CA ILE A 14 -32.14 17.36 11.23
C ILE A 14 -30.90 17.71 10.40
N LEU A 15 -29.83 18.10 11.06
CA LEU A 15 -28.49 18.14 10.49
C LEU A 15 -28.10 16.71 10.16
N LEU A 16 -28.39 16.27 8.94
CA LEU A 16 -27.76 15.10 8.34
C LEU A 16 -26.28 15.44 8.20
N SER A 17 -25.53 15.20 9.27
CA SER A 17 -24.09 15.11 9.20
C SER A 17 -23.78 13.96 8.26
N SER A 18 -23.55 14.28 6.99
CA SER A 18 -22.91 13.37 6.06
C SER A 18 -21.52 13.07 6.64
N TYR A 19 -21.44 12.03 7.43
CA TYR A 19 -20.16 11.39 7.72
C TYR A 19 -19.67 10.88 6.36
N SER A 20 -18.90 11.70 5.65
CA SER A 20 -17.98 11.17 4.67
C SER A 20 -17.06 10.27 5.48
N GLN A 21 -17.35 8.97 5.46
CA GLN A 21 -16.36 7.97 5.79
C GLN A 21 -15.24 8.20 4.78
N ALA A 22 -14.24 9.00 5.20
CA ALA A 22 -12.96 8.99 4.56
C ALA A 22 -12.57 7.50 4.55
N CYS A 23 -12.56 6.90 3.37
CA CYS A 23 -12.06 5.57 3.16
C CYS A 23 -10.63 5.64 3.66
N GLN A 24 -10.41 5.14 4.88
CA GLN A 24 -9.07 5.10 5.45
C GLN A 24 -8.34 4.12 4.54
N GLU A 25 -7.57 4.66 3.61
CA GLU A 25 -6.77 3.87 2.67
C GLU A 25 -5.84 3.01 3.51
N ASN A 26 -6.18 1.74 3.60
CA ASN A 26 -5.44 0.77 4.39
C ASN A 26 -4.27 0.26 3.53
N TRP A 27 -3.22 1.09 3.41
CA TRP A 27 -1.99 0.75 2.70
C TRP A 27 -0.87 0.40 3.69
N ASP A 28 0.04 -0.45 3.27
CA ASP A 28 1.22 -0.86 4.04
C ASP A 28 2.46 -0.07 3.65
N LEU A 29 2.62 0.19 2.34
CA LEU A 29 3.67 1.02 1.76
C LEU A 29 3.09 1.80 0.58
N LYS A 30 3.45 3.08 0.46
CA LYS A 30 3.09 3.93 -0.68
C LYS A 30 4.25 4.84 -1.03
N CYS A 31 4.54 4.99 -2.31
CA CYS A 31 5.55 5.92 -2.80
C CYS A 31 5.29 6.32 -4.26
N THR A 32 6.00 7.35 -4.74
CA THR A 32 6.12 7.66 -6.16
C THR A 32 7.43 7.03 -6.68
N LEU A 33 7.33 6.23 -7.73
CA LEU A 33 8.48 5.63 -8.40
C LEU A 33 9.24 6.65 -9.24
N ASP A 34 10.47 6.35 -9.60
CA ASP A 34 11.30 7.13 -10.51
C ASP A 34 10.70 7.27 -11.92
N THR A 35 9.76 6.39 -12.29
CA THR A 35 8.93 6.49 -13.50
C THR A 35 7.83 7.55 -13.41
N GLY A 36 7.56 8.09 -12.23
CA GLY A 36 6.45 9.02 -11.94
C GLY A 36 5.11 8.33 -11.62
N GLU A 37 5.06 7.01 -11.61
CA GLU A 37 3.88 6.26 -11.17
C GLU A 37 3.82 6.19 -9.63
N VAL A 38 2.61 6.18 -9.07
CA VAL A 38 2.41 5.92 -7.66
C VAL A 38 2.24 4.43 -7.45
N MET A 39 3.13 3.82 -6.69
CA MET A 39 3.00 2.45 -6.20
C MET A 39 2.33 2.46 -4.83
N THR A 40 1.34 1.58 -4.65
CA THR A 40 0.68 1.35 -3.37
C THR A 40 0.60 -0.14 -3.08
N LEU A 41 1.20 -0.55 -1.97
CA LEU A 41 1.10 -1.90 -1.42
C LEU A 41 0.04 -1.90 -0.33
N SER A 42 -0.91 -2.78 -0.42
CA SER A 42 -1.96 -2.95 0.60
C SER A 42 -2.36 -4.41 0.74
N HIS A 43 -3.05 -4.75 1.82
CA HIS A 43 -3.59 -6.10 2.00
C HIS A 43 -5.03 -6.05 2.52
N LYS A 44 -5.79 -7.08 2.18
CA LYS A 44 -7.13 -7.29 2.70
C LYS A 44 -7.39 -8.79 2.85
N LYS A 45 -7.54 -9.25 4.09
CA LYS A 45 -7.65 -10.68 4.40
C LYS A 45 -6.43 -11.44 3.82
N ASP A 46 -6.69 -12.43 2.98
CA ASP A 46 -5.71 -13.34 2.40
C ASP A 46 -5.19 -12.88 1.03
N THR A 47 -5.32 -11.59 0.71
CA THR A 47 -4.88 -11.04 -0.58
C THR A 47 -4.04 -9.78 -0.37
N VAL A 48 -2.86 -9.78 -0.98
CA VAL A 48 -2.00 -8.62 -1.14
C VAL A 48 -2.29 -7.96 -2.49
N TYR A 49 -2.38 -6.65 -2.51
CA TYR A 49 -2.63 -5.83 -3.68
C TYR A 49 -1.46 -4.89 -3.92
N ILE A 50 -0.94 -4.87 -5.13
CA ILE A 50 0.05 -3.90 -5.58
C ILE A 50 -0.60 -3.08 -6.68
N TYR A 51 -0.73 -1.79 -6.45
CA TYR A 51 -1.33 -0.84 -7.39
C TYR A 51 -0.26 0.05 -7.98
N PHE A 52 -0.40 0.32 -9.29
CA PHE A 52 0.37 1.33 -10.01
C PHE A 52 -0.60 2.30 -10.65
N GLU A 53 -0.46 3.58 -10.37
CA GLU A 53 -1.31 4.65 -10.88
C GLU A 53 -0.45 5.74 -11.49
N SER A 54 -0.74 6.11 -12.76
CA SER A 54 -0.11 7.27 -13.38
C SER A 54 -0.58 8.55 -12.71
N GLN A 55 0.33 9.46 -12.38
CA GLN A 55 -0.02 10.80 -11.89
C GLN A 55 -0.58 11.69 -13.01
N ASP A 56 -0.30 11.37 -14.25
CA ASP A 56 -0.81 12.12 -15.41
C ASP A 56 -2.25 11.71 -15.70
N LYS A 57 -3.20 12.57 -15.27
CA LYS A 57 -4.63 12.39 -15.51
C LYS A 57 -5.02 12.48 -16.99
N SER A 58 -4.12 12.92 -17.86
CA SER A 58 -4.33 13.00 -19.32
C SER A 58 -3.96 11.70 -20.03
N SER A 59 -3.24 10.79 -19.36
CA SER A 59 -2.90 9.49 -19.92
C SER A 59 -4.04 8.50 -19.69
N ASP A 60 -4.50 7.86 -20.75
CA ASP A 60 -5.38 6.69 -20.73
C ASP A 60 -4.72 5.45 -20.07
N LYS A 61 -3.55 5.61 -19.47
CA LYS A 61 -2.89 4.58 -18.67
C LYS A 61 -3.68 4.38 -17.39
N GLY A 62 -4.54 3.39 -17.44
CA GLY A 62 -5.37 2.99 -16.33
C GLY A 62 -4.53 2.54 -15.11
N ARG A 63 -5.23 2.27 -14.03
CA ARG A 63 -4.66 1.66 -12.84
C ARG A 63 -4.31 0.20 -13.11
N THR A 64 -3.06 -0.16 -12.91
CA THR A 64 -2.62 -1.57 -12.93
C THR A 64 -2.70 -2.13 -11.52
N VAL A 65 -3.23 -3.34 -11.38
CA VAL A 65 -3.37 -4.01 -10.09
C VAL A 65 -2.85 -5.43 -10.21
N ILE A 66 -1.89 -5.77 -9.36
CA ILE A 66 -1.42 -7.14 -9.15
C ILE A 66 -2.04 -7.65 -7.86
N LYS A 67 -2.61 -8.85 -7.90
CA LYS A 67 -3.21 -9.53 -6.74
C LYS A 67 -2.43 -10.79 -6.45
N LEU A 68 -2.07 -11.00 -5.19
CA LEU A 68 -1.31 -12.15 -4.72
C LEU A 68 -2.07 -12.82 -3.59
N ASP A 69 -2.36 -14.12 -3.73
CA ASP A 69 -2.99 -14.91 -2.67
C ASP A 69 -1.92 -15.35 -1.66
N THR A 70 -2.17 -15.09 -0.38
CA THR A 70 -1.26 -15.47 0.70
C THR A 70 -1.35 -16.97 1.04
N ASN A 71 -2.51 -17.59 0.84
CA ASN A 71 -2.73 -19.01 1.16
C ASN A 71 -2.09 -19.95 0.13
N SER A 72 -2.01 -19.53 -1.13
CA SER A 72 -1.33 -20.29 -2.20
C SER A 72 0.18 -20.14 -2.17
N GLY A 73 0.71 -19.19 -1.36
CA GLY A 73 2.12 -18.84 -1.31
C GLY A 73 2.58 -17.91 -2.44
N GLU A 74 1.66 -17.31 -3.18
CA GLU A 74 1.97 -16.28 -4.17
C GLU A 74 2.63 -15.06 -3.53
N ALA A 75 2.19 -14.67 -2.33
CA ALA A 75 2.83 -13.65 -1.52
C ALA A 75 3.65 -14.29 -0.40
N GLN A 76 4.91 -13.92 -0.29
CA GLN A 76 5.83 -14.31 0.79
C GLN A 76 6.60 -13.09 1.25
N GLN A 77 7.00 -13.06 2.53
CA GLN A 77 7.75 -11.93 3.07
C GLN A 77 8.94 -12.35 3.90
N SER A 78 9.89 -11.44 4.06
CA SER A 78 10.99 -11.55 5.01
C SER A 78 11.26 -10.22 5.69
N ILE A 79 11.77 -10.26 6.92
CA ILE A 79 12.30 -9.11 7.64
C ILE A 79 13.70 -9.46 8.11
N THR A 80 14.68 -8.66 7.70
CA THR A 80 16.07 -8.80 8.12
C THR A 80 16.44 -7.63 9.02
N VAL A 81 17.05 -7.92 10.16
CA VAL A 81 17.54 -6.93 11.10
C VAL A 81 19.05 -7.06 11.21
N ASN A 82 19.77 -5.96 11.03
CA ASN A 82 21.19 -5.88 11.24
C ASN A 82 21.48 -4.82 12.32
N ASP A 83 21.69 -5.29 13.56
CA ASP A 83 21.94 -4.42 14.71
C ASP A 83 23.30 -3.70 14.63
N VAL A 84 24.26 -4.23 13.85
CA VAL A 84 25.58 -3.61 13.68
C VAL A 84 25.51 -2.37 12.82
N THR A 85 24.68 -2.39 11.79
CA THR A 85 24.50 -1.27 10.86
C THR A 85 23.30 -0.40 11.19
N ASP A 86 22.48 -0.80 12.18
CA ASP A 86 21.20 -0.18 12.51
C ASP A 86 20.29 -0.11 11.27
N SER A 87 20.17 -1.22 10.57
CA SER A 87 19.31 -1.34 9.40
C SER A 87 18.27 -2.42 9.58
N ARG A 88 17.08 -2.16 9.01
CA ARG A 88 15.97 -3.11 8.93
C ARG A 88 15.46 -3.14 7.50
N VAL A 89 15.29 -4.33 6.97
CA VAL A 89 14.83 -4.53 5.59
C VAL A 89 13.60 -5.44 5.62
N PHE A 90 12.51 -4.94 5.06
CA PHE A 90 11.34 -5.74 4.72
C PHE A 90 11.38 -6.05 3.23
N VAL A 91 11.09 -7.30 2.86
CA VAL A 91 10.95 -7.71 1.46
C VAL A 91 9.64 -8.50 1.31
N LEU A 92 8.80 -8.06 0.40
CA LEU A 92 7.68 -8.83 -0.13
C LEU A 92 8.10 -9.43 -1.46
N ARG A 93 7.96 -10.74 -1.61
CA ARG A 93 8.10 -11.46 -2.88
C ARG A 93 6.75 -11.89 -3.38
N GLY A 94 6.44 -11.58 -4.63
CA GLY A 94 5.21 -11.98 -5.30
C GLY A 94 5.47 -12.86 -6.50
N THR A 95 4.70 -13.94 -6.61
CA THR A 95 4.63 -14.82 -7.78
C THR A 95 3.17 -15.08 -8.08
N GLY A 96 2.79 -15.39 -9.30
CA GLY A 96 1.40 -15.67 -9.65
C GLY A 96 1.22 -15.93 -11.13
N GLU A 97 0.03 -16.34 -11.52
CA GLU A 97 -0.27 -16.68 -12.93
C GLU A 97 -0.10 -15.48 -13.88
N ASP A 98 -0.36 -14.26 -13.38
CA ASP A 98 -0.23 -13.02 -14.14
C ASP A 98 1.20 -12.44 -14.13
N ILE A 99 2.15 -13.09 -13.44
CA ILE A 99 3.52 -12.65 -13.30
C ILE A 99 4.45 -13.65 -13.95
N GLU A 100 5.10 -13.27 -15.06
CA GLU A 100 6.16 -14.07 -15.66
C GLU A 100 7.44 -13.93 -14.82
N GLY A 101 7.63 -14.86 -13.87
CA GLY A 101 8.76 -14.85 -12.93
C GLY A 101 8.33 -14.44 -11.53
N ALA A 102 8.90 -13.35 -11.01
CA ALA A 102 8.56 -12.83 -9.69
C ALA A 102 8.71 -11.30 -9.63
N ILE A 103 8.00 -10.69 -8.71
CA ILE A 103 8.24 -9.31 -8.28
C ILE A 103 8.75 -9.30 -6.85
N ALA A 104 9.57 -8.32 -6.50
CA ALA A 104 9.99 -8.07 -5.13
C ALA A 104 9.83 -6.58 -4.82
N ILE A 105 9.21 -6.29 -3.69
CA ILE A 105 9.15 -4.95 -3.12
C ILE A 105 10.01 -4.96 -1.87
N ALA A 106 11.05 -4.15 -1.84
CA ALA A 106 11.90 -3.96 -0.68
C ALA A 106 11.66 -2.58 -0.07
N TYR A 107 11.65 -2.54 1.25
CA TYR A 107 11.66 -1.32 2.05
C TYR A 107 12.71 -1.44 3.13
N GLU A 108 13.59 -0.47 3.21
CA GLU A 108 14.68 -0.41 4.17
C GLU A 108 14.67 0.90 4.94
N GLU A 109 15.00 0.83 6.23
CA GLU A 109 15.43 1.99 7.00
C GLU A 109 16.88 1.78 7.45
N TYR A 110 17.74 2.69 7.02
CA TYR A 110 19.12 2.78 7.44
C TYR A 110 19.35 4.09 8.15
N LYS A 111 19.66 4.04 9.46
CA LYS A 111 19.85 5.23 10.31
C LYS A 111 18.68 6.23 10.21
N GLY A 112 17.44 5.72 10.13
CA GLY A 112 16.23 6.52 10.02
C GLY A 112 15.99 7.13 8.63
N GLN A 113 16.78 6.76 7.62
CA GLN A 113 16.55 7.17 6.23
C GLN A 113 15.82 6.06 5.49
N PRO A 114 14.61 6.33 4.97
CA PRO A 114 13.86 5.33 4.23
C PRO A 114 14.39 5.19 2.81
N ASP A 115 14.41 3.96 2.32
CA ASP A 115 14.61 3.60 0.93
C ASP A 115 13.63 2.49 0.54
N ALA A 116 13.12 2.52 -0.68
CA ALA A 116 12.24 1.48 -1.18
C ALA A 116 12.37 1.34 -2.69
N HIS A 117 12.19 0.11 -3.17
CA HIS A 117 12.20 -0.16 -4.60
C HIS A 117 11.33 -1.38 -4.93
N ILE A 118 10.95 -1.49 -6.18
CA ILE A 118 10.34 -2.67 -6.77
C ILE A 118 11.26 -3.24 -7.85
N SER A 119 11.43 -4.56 -7.84
CA SER A 119 12.19 -5.30 -8.85
C SER A 119 11.31 -6.35 -9.52
N VAL A 120 11.51 -6.53 -10.81
CA VAL A 120 10.91 -7.62 -11.59
C VAL A 120 12.01 -8.62 -11.93
N MET A 121 11.75 -9.90 -11.66
CA MET A 121 12.67 -10.99 -11.90
C MET A 121 12.09 -11.95 -12.96
N ASN A 122 12.94 -12.44 -13.86
CA ASN A 122 12.55 -13.47 -14.79
C ASN A 122 12.38 -14.84 -14.07
N PRO A 123 11.87 -15.89 -14.75
CA PRO A 123 11.70 -17.22 -14.15
C PRO A 123 13.00 -17.87 -13.64
N MET A 124 14.17 -17.41 -14.10
CA MET A 124 15.47 -17.85 -13.63
C MET A 124 15.96 -17.08 -12.38
N GLY A 125 15.15 -16.15 -11.85
CA GLY A 125 15.47 -15.35 -10.68
C GLY A 125 16.45 -14.19 -10.95
N LYS A 126 16.71 -13.84 -12.22
CA LYS A 126 17.53 -12.68 -12.57
C LYS A 126 16.65 -11.43 -12.63
N GLU A 127 17.09 -10.37 -11.95
CA GLU A 127 16.45 -9.06 -12.07
C GLU A 127 16.55 -8.55 -13.52
N ILE A 128 15.41 -8.14 -14.08
CA ILE A 128 15.29 -7.62 -15.43
C ILE A 128 14.84 -6.16 -15.47
N GLU A 129 14.20 -5.70 -14.39
CA GLU A 129 13.70 -4.33 -14.24
C GLU A 129 13.70 -3.96 -12.76
N SER A 130 14.02 -2.71 -12.45
CA SER A 130 13.96 -2.18 -11.08
C SER A 130 13.63 -0.69 -11.10
N HIS A 131 12.75 -0.28 -10.20
CA HIS A 131 12.33 1.13 -10.04
C HIS A 131 12.43 1.53 -8.57
N ALA A 132 13.12 2.63 -8.31
CA ALA A 132 13.28 3.17 -6.98
C ALA A 132 12.12 4.12 -6.62
N CYS A 133 11.72 4.12 -5.36
CA CYS A 133 10.84 5.13 -4.80
C CYS A 133 11.61 6.45 -4.60
N LEU A 134 10.96 7.57 -4.89
CA LEU A 134 11.48 8.88 -4.49
C LEU A 134 11.38 8.96 -2.96
N THR A 135 12.51 9.16 -2.30
CA THR A 135 12.67 9.03 -0.84
C THR A 135 11.69 9.89 -0.04
N ASP A 136 11.42 11.11 -0.48
CA ASP A 136 10.51 12.06 0.16
C ASP A 136 9.02 11.70 0.00
N THR A 137 8.71 10.72 -0.84
CA THR A 137 7.34 10.24 -1.08
C THR A 137 7.04 8.92 -0.37
N ILE A 138 8.04 8.31 0.27
CA ILE A 138 7.87 7.02 0.94
C ILE A 138 7.03 7.18 2.20
N ASN A 139 5.93 6.46 2.25
CA ASN A 139 5.06 6.35 3.41
C ASN A 139 4.82 4.88 3.75
N THR A 140 4.99 4.51 5.01
CA THR A 140 4.81 3.14 5.50
C THR A 140 3.96 3.09 6.75
N LYS A 141 3.33 1.95 7.01
CA LYS A 141 2.81 1.67 8.35
C LYS A 141 3.96 1.48 9.32
N SER A 142 3.81 2.03 10.51
CA SER A 142 4.82 2.03 11.57
C SER A 142 5.31 0.64 12.00
N ASN A 143 4.57 -0.42 11.68
CA ASN A 143 4.91 -1.79 12.07
C ASN A 143 5.44 -2.67 10.92
N LEU A 144 5.55 -2.14 9.70
CA LEU A 144 5.98 -2.93 8.52
C LEU A 144 7.33 -3.59 8.74
N LEU A 145 8.32 -2.85 9.25
CA LEU A 145 9.67 -3.35 9.55
C LEU A 145 9.76 -4.24 10.81
N HIS A 146 8.68 -4.36 11.57
CA HIS A 146 8.68 -5.16 12.80
C HIS A 146 7.82 -6.41 12.70
N LYS A 147 6.70 -6.32 12.00
CA LYS A 147 5.70 -7.39 11.92
C LYS A 147 5.42 -7.84 10.48
N GLY A 148 5.84 -7.05 9.49
CA GLY A 148 5.46 -7.29 8.10
C GLY A 148 3.97 -7.04 7.85
N ILE A 149 3.46 -7.68 6.82
CA ILE A 149 2.05 -7.67 6.42
C ILE A 149 1.35 -8.86 7.07
N GLU A 150 0.20 -8.60 7.67
CA GLU A 150 -0.60 -9.62 8.33
C GLU A 150 -1.04 -10.71 7.33
N HIS A 151 -1.04 -11.97 7.76
CA HIS A 151 -1.38 -13.17 6.97
C HIS A 151 -0.43 -13.52 5.81
N VAL A 152 0.60 -12.74 5.53
CA VAL A 152 1.62 -13.12 4.55
C VAL A 152 2.64 -14.04 5.21
N PRO A 153 2.90 -15.26 4.64
CA PRO A 153 3.87 -16.18 5.22
C PRO A 153 5.30 -15.64 5.12
N PHE A 154 6.09 -15.89 6.17
CA PHE A 154 7.51 -15.57 6.17
C PHE A 154 8.31 -16.64 5.42
N ILE A 155 9.29 -16.20 4.63
CA ILE A 155 10.32 -17.07 4.02
C ILE A 155 11.33 -17.40 5.12
N HIS A 156 11.61 -18.69 5.31
CA HIS A 156 12.62 -19.20 6.21
C HIS A 156 13.95 -19.46 5.51
#